data_ae672dd1c76c127b8e7b2f8344722383
#
_entry.id   ae672dd1c76c127b8e7b2f8344722383
#
_cell.length_a   1.000
_cell.length_b   1.000
_cell.length_c   1.000
_cell.angle_alpha   90.00
_cell.angle_beta   90.00
_cell.angle_gamma   90.00
#
_symmetry.space_group_name_H-M   'P 1'
#
loop_
_entity.id
_entity.type
_entity.pdbx_description
1 polymer ?
#
loop_
_entity_poly.entity_id
_entity_poly.type
_entity_poly.pdbx_seq_one_letter_code
_entity_poly.pdbx_strand_id
1 'polypeptide(L)'
;VKLLVSDHPGHMKILYETGITKVILPEFDRMMETEQNNPHHLYSVGMHTIRAMEEVPADKVLRLTMLFHDMGKPAKKTTDAEGIDHFHGHAELSAKMAKEILQRLKFDNDTIGKVTKLVKNHDRKIIPHAKYVRRALCDLGEEIFLLLLEVKHADVMAQSTCRREEKLEELVRLREVYE
;
A
#
# COMPACT_ATOMS: atom_id res chain seq x y z
N VAL A 1 5.81 -10.15 12.08
CA VAL A 1 6.20 -10.72 10.78
C VAL A 1 5.52 -12.06 10.53
N LYS A 2 5.65 -13.07 11.43
CA LYS A 2 5.06 -14.40 11.20
C LYS A 2 3.58 -14.36 10.83
N LEU A 3 2.76 -13.54 11.50
CA LEU A 3 1.36 -13.34 11.14
C LEU A 3 1.20 -12.76 9.71
N LEU A 4 1.98 -11.75 9.36
CA LEU A 4 1.87 -11.10 8.04
C LEU A 4 2.17 -12.06 6.88
N VAL A 5 3.17 -12.95 7.04
CA VAL A 5 3.56 -13.92 6.01
C VAL A 5 2.84 -15.27 6.15
N SER A 6 1.84 -15.38 7.03
CA SER A 6 0.97 -16.55 7.12
C SER A 6 -0.11 -16.54 6.04
N ASP A 7 -0.87 -17.64 5.96
CA ASP A 7 -2.05 -17.73 5.09
C ASP A 7 -3.22 -16.85 5.57
N HIS A 8 -3.10 -16.26 6.76
CA HIS A 8 -4.16 -15.46 7.39
C HIS A 8 -3.68 -14.05 7.82
N PRO A 9 -3.13 -13.21 6.92
CA PRO A 9 -2.69 -11.86 7.28
C PRO A 9 -3.84 -10.98 7.78
N GLY A 10 -5.08 -11.29 7.38
CA GLY A 10 -6.30 -10.64 7.84
C GLY A 10 -6.54 -10.73 9.36
N HIS A 11 -5.88 -11.66 10.06
CA HIS A 11 -5.90 -11.72 11.54
C HIS A 11 -5.25 -10.47 12.19
N MET A 12 -4.65 -9.56 11.43
CA MET A 12 -4.32 -8.21 11.90
C MET A 12 -5.53 -7.50 12.52
N LYS A 13 -6.75 -7.78 12.03
CA LYS A 13 -8.00 -7.29 12.62
C LYS A 13 -8.18 -7.74 14.07
N ILE A 14 -7.85 -8.98 14.39
CA ILE A 14 -7.93 -9.51 15.75
C ILE A 14 -6.95 -8.78 16.68
N LEU A 15 -5.73 -8.46 16.20
CA LEU A 15 -4.78 -7.68 16.99
C LEU A 15 -5.29 -6.26 17.28
N TYR A 16 -6.04 -5.66 16.36
CA TYR A 16 -6.72 -4.39 16.58
C TYR A 16 -7.84 -4.54 17.61
N GLU A 17 -8.75 -5.49 17.44
CA GLU A 17 -9.91 -5.73 18.31
C GLU A 17 -9.50 -6.08 19.76
N THR A 18 -8.37 -6.74 19.93
CA THR A 18 -7.80 -7.07 21.25
C THR A 18 -6.93 -5.95 21.85
N GLY A 19 -6.73 -4.85 21.14
CA GLY A 19 -5.93 -3.71 21.58
C GLY A 19 -4.42 -3.94 21.55
N ILE A 20 -3.94 -5.04 20.97
CA ILE A 20 -2.50 -5.31 20.83
C ILE A 20 -1.83 -4.28 19.95
N THR A 21 -2.50 -3.86 18.87
CA THR A 21 -1.98 -2.83 17.94
C THR A 21 -1.73 -1.50 18.64
N LYS A 22 -2.52 -1.12 19.65
CA LYS A 22 -2.31 0.12 20.42
C LYS A 22 -0.92 0.20 21.04
N VAL A 23 -0.32 -0.95 21.34
CA VAL A 23 1.01 -1.03 21.99
C VAL A 23 2.12 -1.13 20.94
N ILE A 24 1.93 -1.96 19.89
CA ILE A 24 3.01 -2.29 18.95
C ILE A 24 3.00 -1.42 17.69
N LEU A 25 1.81 -0.97 17.25
CA LEU A 25 1.59 -0.24 16.00
C LEU A 25 0.35 0.69 16.10
N PRO A 26 0.34 1.69 16.99
CA PRO A 26 -0.82 2.56 17.20
C PRO A 26 -1.22 3.35 15.95
N GLU A 27 -0.31 3.48 15.00
CA GLU A 27 -0.57 4.08 13.71
C GLU A 27 -1.62 3.29 12.90
N PHE A 28 -1.66 1.96 13.06
CA PHE A 28 -2.64 1.10 12.42
C PHE A 28 -4.06 1.32 12.99
N ASP A 29 -4.18 1.59 14.29
CA ASP A 29 -5.48 1.89 14.90
C ASP A 29 -6.12 3.14 14.27
N ARG A 30 -5.31 4.17 13.99
CA ARG A 30 -5.78 5.36 13.27
C ARG A 30 -6.27 5.06 11.86
N MET A 31 -5.63 4.11 11.17
CA MET A 31 -6.10 3.65 9.85
C MET A 31 -7.44 2.94 9.97
N MET A 32 -7.63 2.09 10.97
CA MET A 32 -8.90 1.38 11.22
C MET A 32 -10.06 2.35 11.49
N GLU A 33 -9.79 3.47 12.15
CA GLU A 33 -10.75 4.52 12.53
C GLU A 33 -10.96 5.57 11.43
N THR A 34 -10.20 5.52 10.32
CA THR A 34 -10.30 6.51 9.24
C THR A 34 -11.17 5.99 8.10
N GLU A 35 -12.37 6.56 8.01
CA GLU A 35 -13.28 6.33 6.89
C GLU A 35 -12.82 7.06 5.62
N GLN A 36 -13.17 6.48 4.45
CA GLN A 36 -12.85 7.03 3.14
C GLN A 36 -14.15 7.26 2.35
N ASN A 37 -14.69 8.48 2.35
CA ASN A 37 -15.81 8.85 1.52
C ASN A 37 -15.34 9.18 0.09
N ASN A 38 -15.08 8.12 -0.69
CA ASN A 38 -14.58 8.23 -2.06
C ASN A 38 -15.13 7.05 -2.89
N PRO A 39 -15.57 7.25 -4.15
CA PRO A 39 -16.14 6.19 -5.00
C PRO A 39 -15.23 4.95 -5.20
N HIS A 40 -13.93 5.13 -5.03
CA HIS A 40 -12.96 4.05 -5.19
C HIS A 40 -12.78 3.19 -3.94
N HIS A 41 -13.28 3.61 -2.78
CA HIS A 41 -13.08 2.92 -1.50
C HIS A 41 -14.42 2.57 -0.84
N LEU A 42 -14.56 1.31 -0.41
CA LEU A 42 -15.74 0.77 0.28
C LEU A 42 -15.49 0.60 1.78
N TYR A 43 -14.24 0.77 2.23
CA TYR A 43 -13.79 0.40 3.57
C TYR A 43 -13.01 1.54 4.20
N SER A 44 -12.89 1.51 5.53
CA SER A 44 -11.88 2.33 6.21
C SER A 44 -10.48 2.08 5.66
N VAL A 45 -9.55 3.00 5.88
CA VAL A 45 -8.15 2.85 5.43
C VAL A 45 -7.54 1.54 5.95
N GLY A 46 -7.81 1.18 7.22
CA GLY A 46 -7.28 -0.04 7.82
C GLY A 46 -7.89 -1.30 7.22
N MET A 47 -9.20 -1.34 6.97
CA MET A 47 -9.85 -2.52 6.36
C MET A 47 -9.43 -2.69 4.89
N HIS A 48 -9.25 -1.60 4.14
CA HIS A 48 -8.64 -1.63 2.82
C HIS A 48 -7.23 -2.24 2.86
N THR A 49 -6.41 -1.78 3.81
CA THR A 49 -5.05 -2.29 4.03
C THR A 49 -5.02 -3.79 4.33
N ILE A 50 -5.92 -4.28 5.18
CA ILE A 50 -6.04 -5.73 5.46
C ILE A 50 -6.32 -6.51 4.17
N ARG A 51 -7.30 -6.08 3.38
CA ARG A 51 -7.64 -6.73 2.11
C ARG A 51 -6.49 -6.70 1.12
N ALA A 52 -5.82 -5.57 0.99
CA ALA A 52 -4.65 -5.45 0.12
C ALA A 52 -3.49 -6.38 0.54
N MET A 53 -3.32 -6.63 1.83
CA MET A 53 -2.36 -7.64 2.30
C MET A 53 -2.77 -9.07 1.90
N GLU A 54 -4.05 -9.39 1.84
CA GLU A 54 -4.53 -10.71 1.41
C GLU A 54 -4.26 -10.98 -0.08
N GLU A 55 -4.21 -9.93 -0.90
CA GLU A 55 -4.02 -10.00 -2.36
C GLU A 55 -2.56 -10.13 -2.82
N VAL A 56 -1.57 -9.95 -1.94
CA VAL A 56 -0.16 -10.16 -2.27
C VAL A 56 0.33 -11.52 -1.78
N PRO A 57 1.34 -12.14 -2.45
CA PRO A 57 2.00 -13.35 -1.96
C PRO A 57 2.47 -13.22 -0.52
N ALA A 58 2.72 -14.36 0.14
CA ALA A 58 3.24 -14.45 1.52
C ALA A 58 4.73 -14.04 1.58
N ASP A 59 5.07 -12.92 0.95
CA ASP A 59 6.40 -12.32 0.95
C ASP A 59 6.50 -11.22 2.00
N LYS A 60 7.62 -11.18 2.72
CA LYS A 60 7.85 -10.21 3.81
C LYS A 60 7.80 -8.77 3.33
N VAL A 61 8.43 -8.45 2.20
CA VAL A 61 8.52 -7.08 1.68
C VAL A 61 7.16 -6.64 1.16
N LEU A 62 6.47 -7.47 0.38
CA LEU A 62 5.14 -7.17 -0.15
C LEU A 62 4.11 -6.97 0.97
N ARG A 63 4.05 -7.88 1.95
CA ARG A 63 3.11 -7.80 3.08
C ARG A 63 3.35 -6.56 3.95
N LEU A 64 4.60 -6.22 4.22
CA LEU A 64 4.95 -4.98 4.93
C LEU A 64 4.62 -3.75 4.08
N THR A 65 4.87 -3.79 2.77
CA THR A 65 4.52 -2.69 1.88
C THR A 65 3.02 -2.42 1.93
N MET A 66 2.19 -3.45 1.81
CA MET A 66 0.74 -3.28 1.90
C MET A 66 0.30 -2.79 3.29
N LEU A 67 0.93 -3.26 4.38
CA LEU A 67 0.63 -2.76 5.71
C LEU A 67 0.87 -1.24 5.85
N PHE A 68 1.88 -0.72 5.17
CA PHE A 68 2.31 0.68 5.33
C PHE A 68 1.86 1.62 4.20
N HIS A 69 1.39 1.14 3.04
CA HIS A 69 1.19 1.98 1.85
C HIS A 69 0.30 3.20 2.12
N ASP A 70 -0.75 3.02 2.88
CA ASP A 70 -1.77 4.02 3.17
C ASP A 70 -1.69 4.62 4.60
N MET A 71 -0.65 4.32 5.37
CA MET A 71 -0.52 4.72 6.77
C MET A 71 -0.49 6.24 7.00
N GLY A 72 -0.13 7.01 5.99
CA GLY A 72 -0.17 8.47 6.01
C GLY A 72 -1.56 9.08 5.75
N LYS A 73 -2.53 8.32 5.25
CA LYS A 73 -3.87 8.83 4.90
C LYS A 73 -4.59 9.51 6.07
N PRO A 74 -4.61 8.96 7.31
CA PRO A 74 -5.29 9.61 8.43
C PRO A 74 -4.83 11.05 8.67
N ALA A 75 -3.54 11.32 8.51
CA ALA A 75 -2.95 12.65 8.73
C ALA A 75 -3.04 13.56 7.49
N LYS A 76 -3.44 13.04 6.34
CA LYS A 76 -3.55 13.77 5.07
C LYS A 76 -4.99 13.91 4.58
N LYS A 77 -5.95 13.43 5.37
CA LYS A 77 -7.37 13.51 5.02
C LYS A 77 -7.82 14.97 4.94
N THR A 78 -8.43 15.33 3.80
CA THR A 78 -9.17 16.56 3.58
C THR A 78 -10.49 16.21 2.89
N THR A 79 -11.56 16.96 3.17
CA THR A 79 -12.85 16.72 2.54
C THR A 79 -13.24 17.97 1.76
N ASP A 80 -13.63 17.82 0.50
CA ASP A 80 -14.06 18.92 -0.36
C ASP A 80 -15.51 19.36 -0.08
N ALA A 81 -16.01 20.35 -0.83
CA ALA A 81 -17.36 20.90 -0.67
C ALA A 81 -18.45 19.87 -1.04
N GLU A 82 -18.14 18.88 -1.85
CA GLU A 82 -19.02 17.79 -2.27
C GLU A 82 -19.00 16.62 -1.25
N GLY A 83 -18.19 16.73 -0.19
CA GLY A 83 -18.05 15.69 0.84
C GLY A 83 -17.12 14.55 0.44
N ILE A 84 -16.32 14.69 -0.63
CA ILE A 84 -15.37 13.68 -1.10
C ILE A 84 -14.04 13.82 -0.35
N ASP A 85 -13.52 12.70 0.13
CA ASP A 85 -12.25 12.65 0.84
C ASP A 85 -11.06 12.56 -0.11
N HIS A 86 -10.03 13.37 0.16
CA HIS A 86 -8.75 13.43 -0.53
C HIS A 86 -7.58 13.21 0.43
N PHE A 87 -6.49 12.63 -0.08
CA PHE A 87 -5.32 12.24 0.73
C PHE A 87 -3.99 12.67 0.09
N HIS A 88 -3.92 13.89 -0.44
CA HIS A 88 -2.75 14.37 -1.18
C HIS A 88 -1.46 14.29 -0.38
N GLY A 89 -0.44 13.67 -0.97
CA GLY A 89 0.88 13.50 -0.37
C GLY A 89 0.95 12.42 0.72
N HIS A 90 -0.07 11.53 0.81
CA HIS A 90 -0.05 10.43 1.77
C HIS A 90 1.10 9.44 1.52
N ALA A 91 1.44 9.16 0.26
CA ALA A 91 2.49 8.19 -0.08
C ALA A 91 3.87 8.58 0.48
N GLU A 92 4.24 9.87 0.37
CA GLU A 92 5.48 10.39 0.97
C GLU A 92 5.45 10.28 2.51
N LEU A 93 4.33 10.62 3.13
CA LEU A 93 4.18 10.51 4.58
C LEU A 93 4.18 9.06 5.02
N SER A 94 3.47 8.18 4.30
CA SER A 94 3.45 6.73 4.56
C SER A 94 4.86 6.13 4.51
N ALA A 95 5.66 6.52 3.50
CA ALA A 95 7.04 6.05 3.36
C ALA A 95 7.94 6.51 4.53
N LYS A 96 7.78 7.76 4.98
CA LYS A 96 8.49 8.26 6.17
C LYS A 96 8.09 7.48 7.42
N MET A 97 6.79 7.30 7.66
CA MET A 97 6.27 6.54 8.80
C MET A 97 6.73 5.08 8.75
N ALA A 98 6.66 4.42 7.58
CA ALA A 98 7.15 3.05 7.39
C ALA A 98 8.63 2.90 7.79
N LYS A 99 9.49 3.84 7.34
CA LYS A 99 10.90 3.84 7.70
C LYS A 99 11.11 3.96 9.22
N GLU A 100 10.46 4.90 9.87
CA GLU A 100 10.57 5.14 11.31
C GLU A 100 10.08 3.94 12.13
N ILE A 101 8.94 3.35 11.73
CA ILE A 101 8.37 2.18 12.41
C ILE A 101 9.24 0.94 12.20
N LEU A 102 9.70 0.66 10.99
CA LEU A 102 10.56 -0.49 10.72
C LEU A 102 11.90 -0.37 11.46
N GLN A 103 12.47 0.84 11.59
CA GLN A 103 13.65 1.10 12.42
C GLN A 103 13.34 0.86 13.91
N ARG A 104 12.21 1.35 14.43
CA ARG A 104 11.74 1.11 15.79
C ARG A 104 11.59 -0.37 16.08
N LEU A 105 11.09 -1.14 15.12
CA LEU A 105 10.88 -2.59 15.22
C LEU A 105 12.13 -3.41 14.85
N LYS A 106 13.28 -2.77 14.63
CA LYS A 106 14.59 -3.40 14.39
C LYS A 106 14.64 -4.31 13.16
N PHE A 107 13.97 -3.92 12.07
CA PHE A 107 14.14 -4.57 10.78
C PHE A 107 15.53 -4.30 10.17
N ASP A 108 15.96 -5.18 9.27
CA ASP A 108 17.19 -5.01 8.51
C ASP A 108 17.09 -3.88 7.47
N ASN A 109 18.23 -3.27 7.11
CA ASN A 109 18.30 -2.12 6.22
C ASN A 109 17.80 -2.42 4.80
N ASP A 110 17.97 -3.64 4.29
CA ASP A 110 17.48 -4.04 2.97
C ASP A 110 15.95 -4.03 2.96
N THR A 111 15.33 -4.69 3.94
CA THR A 111 13.87 -4.67 4.12
C THR A 111 13.33 -3.23 4.26
N ILE A 112 13.96 -2.40 5.09
CA ILE A 112 13.56 -1.00 5.29
C ILE A 112 13.65 -0.24 3.96
N GLY A 113 14.74 -0.40 3.22
CA GLY A 113 14.96 0.27 1.93
C GLY A 113 13.90 -0.11 0.88
N LYS A 114 13.67 -1.41 0.69
CA LYS A 114 12.70 -1.93 -0.28
C LYS A 114 11.28 -1.49 0.06
N VAL A 115 10.84 -1.70 1.30
CA VAL A 115 9.49 -1.32 1.75
C VAL A 115 9.26 0.19 1.61
N THR A 116 10.21 1.01 2.09
CA THR A 116 10.09 2.47 2.00
C THR A 116 9.98 2.94 0.55
N LYS A 117 10.78 2.35 -0.35
CA LYS A 117 10.77 2.70 -1.79
C LYS A 117 9.47 2.29 -2.47
N LEU A 118 8.93 1.11 -2.14
CA LEU A 118 7.64 0.62 -2.66
C LEU A 118 6.49 1.49 -2.14
N VAL A 119 6.42 1.74 -0.84
CA VAL A 119 5.39 2.60 -0.22
C VAL A 119 5.40 4.00 -0.83
N LYS A 120 6.57 4.60 -1.05
CA LYS A 120 6.69 5.91 -1.68
C LYS A 120 6.10 5.96 -3.10
N ASN A 121 6.17 4.87 -3.84
CA ASN A 121 5.83 4.81 -5.26
C ASN A 121 4.53 4.04 -5.54
N HIS A 122 3.79 3.56 -4.53
CA HIS A 122 2.65 2.69 -4.74
C HIS A 122 1.54 3.33 -5.60
N ASP A 123 1.31 4.63 -5.45
CA ASP A 123 0.33 5.41 -6.21
C ASP A 123 0.93 6.11 -7.46
N ARG A 124 2.26 6.00 -7.70
CA ARG A 124 2.94 6.61 -8.86
C ARG A 124 2.30 6.13 -10.16
N LYS A 125 1.75 7.05 -10.95
CA LYS A 125 1.24 6.74 -12.28
C LYS A 125 2.41 6.46 -13.24
N ILE A 126 2.41 5.28 -13.86
CA ILE A 126 3.35 4.87 -14.89
C ILE A 126 2.55 4.57 -16.16
N ILE A 127 2.75 5.34 -17.20
CA ILE A 127 2.05 5.13 -18.48
C ILE A 127 2.64 3.89 -19.18
N PRO A 128 1.81 2.96 -19.72
CA PRO A 128 2.27 1.76 -20.43
C PRO A 128 2.84 2.11 -21.81
N HIS A 129 4.01 2.68 -21.81
CA HIS A 129 4.79 3.06 -23.00
C HIS A 129 6.28 2.93 -22.68
N ALA A 130 7.07 2.38 -23.60
CA ALA A 130 8.49 2.03 -23.43
C ALA A 130 9.35 3.16 -22.80
N LYS A 131 9.10 4.42 -23.14
CA LYS A 131 9.81 5.57 -22.57
C LYS A 131 9.60 5.68 -21.07
N TYR A 132 8.35 5.55 -20.58
CA TYR A 132 8.01 5.73 -19.17
C TYR A 132 8.35 4.51 -18.33
N VAL A 133 8.24 3.30 -18.92
CA VAL A 133 8.68 2.06 -18.29
C VAL A 133 10.20 2.07 -18.08
N ARG A 134 10.99 2.40 -19.12
CA ARG A 134 12.45 2.56 -18.99
C ARG A 134 12.84 3.59 -17.94
N ARG A 135 12.14 4.72 -17.87
CA ARG A 135 12.38 5.73 -16.83
C ARG A 135 12.09 5.18 -15.44
N ALA A 136 10.96 4.47 -15.27
CA ALA A 136 10.64 3.85 -13.99
C ALA A 136 11.66 2.79 -13.59
N LEU A 137 12.14 1.97 -14.53
CA LEU A 137 13.21 0.98 -14.30
C LEU A 137 14.53 1.66 -13.88
N CYS A 138 14.92 2.77 -14.52
CA CYS A 138 16.11 3.52 -14.12
C CYS A 138 15.97 4.11 -12.71
N ASP A 139 14.81 4.63 -12.35
CA ASP A 139 14.54 5.25 -11.04
C ASP A 139 14.45 4.21 -9.90
N LEU A 140 13.82 3.09 -10.17
CA LEU A 140 13.45 2.09 -9.16
C LEU A 140 14.41 0.90 -9.10
N GLY A 141 14.99 0.53 -10.22
CA GLY A 141 15.61 -0.78 -10.43
C GLY A 141 14.58 -1.84 -10.74
N GLU A 142 15.00 -2.89 -11.43
CA GLU A 142 14.12 -3.95 -11.96
C GLU A 142 13.37 -4.69 -10.85
N GLU A 143 14.07 -5.10 -9.79
CA GLU A 143 13.47 -5.81 -8.64
C GLU A 143 12.30 -5.01 -8.04
N ILE A 144 12.53 -3.73 -7.74
CA ILE A 144 11.50 -2.88 -7.14
C ILE A 144 10.37 -2.58 -8.11
N PHE A 145 10.67 -2.44 -9.41
CA PHE A 145 9.64 -2.23 -10.42
C PHE A 145 8.69 -3.43 -10.50
N LEU A 146 9.20 -4.66 -10.50
CA LEU A 146 8.37 -5.87 -10.54
C LEU A 146 7.53 -6.02 -9.27
N LEU A 147 8.11 -5.81 -8.09
CA LEU A 147 7.37 -5.80 -6.83
C LEU A 147 6.31 -4.70 -6.80
N LEU A 148 6.57 -3.55 -7.42
CA LEU A 148 5.59 -2.46 -7.51
C LEU A 148 4.37 -2.84 -8.37
N LEU A 149 4.52 -3.67 -9.39
CA LEU A 149 3.37 -4.19 -10.16
C LEU A 149 2.47 -5.05 -9.28
N GLU A 150 3.04 -5.92 -8.44
CA GLU A 150 2.28 -6.73 -7.48
C GLU A 150 1.56 -5.86 -6.43
N VAL A 151 2.24 -4.84 -5.90
CA VAL A 151 1.65 -3.85 -4.97
C VAL A 151 0.46 -3.14 -5.60
N LYS A 152 0.61 -2.66 -6.84
CA LYS A 152 -0.48 -1.96 -7.56
C LYS A 152 -1.65 -2.89 -7.86
N HIS A 153 -1.39 -4.14 -8.24
CA HIS A 153 -2.44 -5.13 -8.46
C HIS A 153 -3.24 -5.35 -7.18
N ALA A 154 -2.57 -5.60 -6.06
CA ALA A 154 -3.21 -5.84 -4.78
C ALA A 154 -4.03 -4.64 -4.28
N ASP A 155 -3.51 -3.42 -4.44
CA ASP A 155 -4.23 -2.20 -4.10
C ASP A 155 -5.53 -2.06 -4.93
N VAL A 156 -5.47 -2.30 -6.25
CA VAL A 156 -6.65 -2.29 -7.13
C VAL A 156 -7.66 -3.37 -6.72
N MET A 157 -7.21 -4.58 -6.37
CA MET A 157 -8.08 -5.67 -5.95
C MET A 157 -8.79 -5.38 -4.62
N ALA A 158 -8.15 -4.65 -3.71
CA ALA A 158 -8.72 -4.23 -2.44
C ALA A 158 -9.66 -3.02 -2.53
N GLN A 159 -9.69 -2.29 -3.65
CA GLN A 159 -10.57 -1.15 -3.92
C GLN A 159 -12.00 -1.61 -4.29
N SER A 160 -12.91 -0.64 -4.49
CA SER A 160 -14.23 -0.89 -5.07
C SER A 160 -14.12 -1.43 -6.50
N THR A 161 -15.24 -1.93 -7.05
CA THR A 161 -15.28 -2.37 -8.46
C THR A 161 -15.24 -1.20 -9.46
N CYS A 162 -15.32 0.04 -8.97
CA CYS A 162 -15.27 1.24 -9.81
C CYS A 162 -13.96 1.30 -10.60
N ARG A 163 -14.07 1.21 -11.92
CA ARG A 163 -12.94 1.20 -12.86
C ARG A 163 -11.87 0.12 -12.59
N ARG A 164 -12.22 -0.95 -11.87
CA ARG A 164 -11.26 -2.03 -11.54
C ARG A 164 -10.71 -2.70 -12.80
N GLU A 165 -11.57 -3.08 -13.74
CA GLU A 165 -11.17 -3.72 -14.99
C GLU A 165 -10.21 -2.85 -15.79
N GLU A 166 -10.53 -1.56 -15.96
CA GLU A 166 -9.67 -0.60 -16.66
C GLU A 166 -8.28 -0.49 -16.03
N LYS A 167 -8.21 -0.45 -14.68
CA LYS A 167 -6.95 -0.40 -13.94
C LYS A 167 -6.13 -1.69 -14.09
N LEU A 168 -6.79 -2.85 -14.07
CA LEU A 168 -6.13 -4.13 -14.27
C LEU A 168 -5.60 -4.28 -15.70
N GLU A 169 -6.37 -3.87 -16.71
CA GLU A 169 -5.89 -3.84 -18.09
C GLU A 169 -4.68 -2.91 -18.28
N GLU A 170 -4.65 -1.76 -17.58
CA GLU A 170 -3.48 -0.87 -17.60
C GLU A 170 -2.24 -1.57 -17.01
N LEU A 171 -2.39 -2.34 -15.93
CA LEU A 171 -1.30 -3.11 -15.34
C LEU A 171 -0.81 -4.25 -16.25
N VAL A 172 -1.72 -4.93 -16.94
CA VAL A 172 -1.34 -5.96 -17.95
C VAL A 172 -0.52 -5.32 -19.05
N ARG A 173 -1.00 -4.22 -19.65
CA ARG A 173 -0.26 -3.48 -20.69
C ARG A 173 1.09 -2.97 -20.19
N LEU A 174 1.18 -2.58 -18.90
CA LEU A 174 2.44 -2.14 -18.31
C LEU A 174 3.46 -3.29 -18.24
N ARG A 175 3.00 -4.50 -17.93
CA ARG A 175 3.83 -5.72 -17.90
C ARG A 175 4.28 -6.11 -19.32
N GLU A 176 3.38 -6.10 -20.30
CA GLU A 176 3.71 -6.39 -21.71
C GLU A 176 4.78 -5.42 -22.29
N VAL A 177 4.73 -4.14 -21.90
CA VAL A 177 5.74 -3.16 -22.33
C VAL A 177 7.08 -3.35 -21.62
N TYR A 178 7.08 -3.95 -20.43
CA TYR A 178 8.31 -4.31 -19.71
C TYR A 178 9.01 -5.52 -20.34
N GLU A 179 8.28 -6.59 -20.73
CA GLU A 179 8.76 -7.80 -21.40
C GLU A 179 9.32 -7.50 -22.80
#